data_1365eff8cbcc368c788c0fd5413987ff
#
_entry.id   1365eff8cbcc368c788c0fd5413987ff
#
_cell.length_a   1.000
_cell.length_b   1.000
_cell.length_c   1.000
_cell.angle_alpha   90.00
_cell.angle_beta   90.00
_cell.angle_gamma   90.00
#
_symmetry.space_group_name_H-M   'P 1'
#
loop_
_entity.id
_entity.type
_entity.pdbx_description
1 polymer ?
#
loop_
_entity_poly.entity_id
_entity_poly.type
_entity_poly.pdbx_seq_one_letter_code
_entity_poly.pdbx_strand_id
1 'polypeptide(L)'
;MRNTFKSVKSLASIGSVCAVMFALSATHAQPFEAHPSTQEESIKVSLETLAGWEQELSNWGRWGPDDQRGTLNLITAAKTKQAASLVLSGESVTLQHFVTTEPPAIDSAAFGPTDHWMSRIDPVTGEPSFALDEIQFSLHDGMLSHLDALCHYRTEIDGEYIIFNGYPQNLTATGCEDLAIDRMGTSYVTRGILVDMPLLRGVEWLDPSTPIYIEDLLAWEEFAGVTISSGDALFVRTGRWAMRDAEGPWQYGQAGAGLHASVLPFLRERDVAILIGDAVNDVQPSGVEGINRPIHQLTQVNLGLPIVDNGYMKDVAETAARLQRWEFMTSIQINPIKGGTASPFNALATF
;
A
#
# COMPACT_ATOMS: atom_id res chain seq x y z
N MET A 1 21.17 -71.52 -29.36
CA MET A 1 22.41 -72.22 -29.01
C MET A 1 22.95 -71.60 -27.72
N ARG A 2 22.80 -72.37 -26.72
CA ARG A 2 23.72 -72.73 -25.62
C ARG A 2 24.75 -71.69 -25.18
N ASN A 3 24.46 -71.21 -23.97
CA ASN A 3 25.27 -71.32 -22.71
C ASN A 3 26.66 -70.73 -22.71
N THR A 4 26.97 -69.88 -21.77
CA THR A 4 27.71 -70.32 -20.57
C THR A 4 27.78 -69.22 -19.49
N PHE A 5 27.38 -69.61 -18.31
CA PHE A 5 27.66 -68.91 -17.05
C PHE A 5 29.14 -68.87 -16.70
N LYS A 6 29.63 -67.73 -16.14
CA LYS A 6 30.81 -67.77 -15.28
C LYS A 6 30.54 -66.90 -14.03
N SER A 7 30.49 -67.57 -12.93
CA SER A 7 30.52 -67.13 -11.56
C SER A 7 31.87 -66.41 -11.25
N VAL A 8 31.80 -65.27 -10.59
CA VAL A 8 32.93 -64.70 -9.86
C VAL A 8 32.48 -64.32 -8.43
N LYS A 9 33.24 -64.80 -7.50
CA LYS A 9 33.01 -64.82 -6.08
C LYS A 9 33.10 -63.42 -5.43
N SER A 10 32.24 -63.25 -4.43
CA SER A 10 32.22 -62.26 -3.36
C SER A 10 33.59 -61.97 -2.71
N LEU A 11 33.87 -60.68 -2.56
CA LEU A 11 34.72 -60.17 -1.47
C LEU A 11 33.96 -59.06 -0.74
N ALA A 12 33.58 -59.35 0.50
CA ALA A 12 32.97 -58.40 1.41
C ALA A 12 34.05 -57.47 1.92
N SER A 13 33.90 -56.16 1.73
CA SER A 13 34.62 -55.14 2.51
C SER A 13 33.61 -54.41 3.38
N ILE A 14 33.85 -54.54 4.67
CA ILE A 14 33.10 -53.83 5.73
C ILE A 14 33.56 -52.39 5.70
N GLY A 15 32.70 -51.51 5.14
CA GLY A 15 32.88 -50.06 5.25
C GLY A 15 31.96 -49.52 6.33
N SER A 16 32.56 -49.01 7.41
CA SER A 16 31.91 -48.32 8.49
C SER A 16 31.20 -47.07 7.94
N VAL A 17 29.87 -47.06 7.93
CA VAL A 17 29.09 -45.87 7.63
C VAL A 17 28.93 -45.07 8.94
N CYS A 18 29.69 -43.98 9.10
CA CYS A 18 29.38 -42.97 10.09
C CYS A 18 28.08 -42.24 9.69
N ALA A 19 27.00 -42.57 10.36
CA ALA A 19 25.76 -41.81 10.29
C ALA A 19 25.96 -40.49 11.06
N VAL A 20 26.16 -39.40 10.33
CA VAL A 20 26.06 -38.05 10.90
C VAL A 20 24.57 -37.74 11.06
N MET A 21 24.06 -37.88 12.28
CA MET A 21 22.75 -37.37 12.65
C MET A 21 22.79 -35.83 12.61
N PHE A 22 22.22 -35.22 11.60
CA PHE A 22 21.81 -33.83 11.66
C PHE A 22 20.60 -33.73 12.61
N ALA A 23 20.86 -33.25 13.82
CA ALA A 23 19.79 -32.81 14.69
C ALA A 23 19.18 -31.54 14.07
N LEU A 24 18.01 -31.67 13.43
CA LEU A 24 17.15 -30.54 13.15
C LEU A 24 16.69 -29.98 14.50
N SER A 25 17.32 -28.90 14.93
CA SER A 25 16.79 -28.05 15.99
C SER A 25 15.50 -27.45 15.46
N ALA A 26 14.36 -27.99 15.85
CA ALA A 26 13.09 -27.31 15.71
C ALA A 26 13.16 -26.08 16.62
N THR A 27 13.46 -24.93 16.02
CA THR A 27 13.24 -23.64 16.68
C THR A 27 11.74 -23.53 16.91
N HIS A 28 11.32 -23.77 18.14
CA HIS A 28 9.97 -23.45 18.58
C HIS A 28 9.85 -21.93 18.41
N ALA A 29 9.00 -21.50 17.45
CA ALA A 29 8.54 -20.13 17.41
C ALA A 29 7.92 -19.86 18.79
N GLN A 30 8.46 -18.89 19.51
CA GLN A 30 7.87 -18.44 20.77
C GLN A 30 6.45 -17.95 20.44
N PRO A 31 5.44 -18.32 21.25
CA PRO A 31 4.11 -17.75 21.05
C PRO A 31 4.21 -16.24 21.18
N PHE A 32 3.67 -15.55 20.17
CA PHE A 32 3.59 -14.09 20.11
C PHE A 32 2.80 -13.58 21.32
N GLU A 33 3.43 -12.84 22.22
CA GLU A 33 2.73 -12.04 23.21
C GLU A 33 2.22 -10.78 22.50
N ALA A 34 0.90 -10.71 22.25
CA ALA A 34 0.25 -9.55 21.70
C ALA A 34 0.62 -8.31 22.53
N HIS A 35 1.20 -7.29 21.91
CA HIS A 35 1.37 -6.01 22.57
C HIS A 35 -0.04 -5.41 22.80
N PRO A 36 -0.48 -5.26 24.07
CA PRO A 36 -1.75 -4.59 24.32
C PRO A 36 -1.64 -3.17 23.77
N SER A 37 -2.66 -2.73 23.05
CA SER A 37 -2.79 -1.31 22.70
C SER A 37 -2.66 -0.54 24.00
N THR A 38 -1.62 0.27 24.14
CA THR A 38 -1.53 1.25 25.21
C THR A 38 -2.67 2.24 24.97
N GLN A 39 -3.80 2.02 25.63
CA GLN A 39 -4.82 3.04 25.81
C GLN A 39 -4.26 4.11 26.78
N GLU A 40 -3.12 4.67 26.43
CA GLU A 40 -2.69 5.93 27.01
C GLU A 40 -3.56 7.04 26.41
N GLU A 41 -3.84 8.07 27.21
CA GLU A 41 -4.69 9.22 26.87
C GLU A 41 -4.56 9.56 25.39
N SER A 42 -5.64 9.35 24.63
CA SER A 42 -5.67 9.53 23.18
C SER A 42 -4.95 10.82 22.81
N ILE A 43 -3.85 10.73 22.07
CA ILE A 43 -3.10 11.88 21.58
C ILE A 43 -4.10 12.75 20.82
N LYS A 44 -4.47 13.88 21.40
CA LYS A 44 -5.41 14.80 20.78
C LYS A 44 -4.65 15.73 19.86
N VAL A 45 -4.92 15.60 18.57
CA VAL A 45 -4.46 16.58 17.58
C VAL A 45 -5.56 17.63 17.43
N SER A 46 -5.27 18.89 17.78
CA SER A 46 -6.19 20.01 17.61
C SER A 46 -6.06 20.62 16.21
N LEU A 47 -7.05 21.43 15.82
CA LEU A 47 -6.96 22.25 14.60
C LEU A 47 -5.74 23.19 14.63
N GLU A 48 -5.40 23.76 15.79
CA GLU A 48 -4.23 24.62 15.95
C GLU A 48 -2.93 23.83 15.69
N THR A 49 -2.86 22.59 16.21
CA THR A 49 -1.72 21.69 15.95
C THR A 49 -1.59 21.39 14.48
N LEU A 50 -2.69 21.05 13.79
CA LEU A 50 -2.67 20.80 12.34
C LEU A 50 -2.24 22.04 11.56
N ALA A 51 -2.76 23.22 11.88
CA ALA A 51 -2.37 24.47 11.23
C ALA A 51 -0.87 24.78 11.43
N GLY A 52 -0.29 24.45 12.59
CA GLY A 52 1.15 24.51 12.80
C GLY A 52 1.91 23.53 11.88
N TRP A 53 1.43 22.31 11.78
CA TRP A 53 2.05 21.28 10.94
C TRP A 53 1.95 21.55 9.44
N GLU A 54 0.93 22.28 8.96
CA GLU A 54 0.87 22.72 7.56
C GLU A 54 2.12 23.50 7.14
N GLN A 55 2.71 24.26 8.05
CA GLN A 55 3.96 25.00 7.80
C GLN A 55 5.20 24.19 8.17
N GLU A 56 5.24 23.58 9.35
CA GLU A 56 6.42 22.89 9.89
C GLU A 56 6.80 21.64 9.08
N LEU A 57 5.80 20.89 8.59
CA LEU A 57 6.02 19.66 7.85
C LEU A 57 6.10 19.87 6.33
N SER A 58 5.86 21.09 5.85
CA SER A 58 5.79 21.37 4.42
C SER A 58 7.10 21.03 3.69
N ASN A 59 6.96 20.42 2.52
CA ASN A 59 8.03 20.20 1.55
C ASN A 59 7.99 21.18 0.39
N TRP A 60 7.17 22.24 0.47
CA TRP A 60 7.08 23.22 -0.61
C TRP A 60 8.45 23.83 -0.90
N GLY A 61 8.81 23.91 -2.18
CA GLY A 61 10.11 24.42 -2.64
C GLY A 61 11.29 23.47 -2.42
N ARG A 62 11.13 22.34 -1.72
CA ARG A 62 12.23 21.41 -1.41
C ARG A 62 12.95 20.90 -2.67
N TRP A 63 12.22 20.67 -3.74
CA TRP A 63 12.72 20.18 -5.03
C TRP A 63 12.64 21.24 -6.14
N GLY A 64 12.45 22.49 -5.77
CA GLY A 64 12.31 23.64 -6.67
C GLY A 64 10.86 24.05 -6.89
N PRO A 65 10.66 25.30 -7.43
CA PRO A 65 9.33 25.87 -7.57
C PRO A 65 8.44 25.15 -8.60
N ASP A 66 9.06 24.49 -9.59
CA ASP A 66 8.37 23.80 -10.67
C ASP A 66 8.17 22.29 -10.39
N ASP A 67 8.46 21.83 -9.17
CA ASP A 67 8.33 20.42 -8.83
C ASP A 67 6.86 19.99 -8.79
N GLN A 68 6.56 18.90 -9.50
CA GLN A 68 5.24 18.27 -9.57
C GLN A 68 5.24 16.80 -9.11
N ARG A 69 6.29 16.36 -8.42
CA ARG A 69 6.48 14.97 -8.02
C ARG A 69 6.49 14.75 -6.51
N GLY A 70 6.74 15.81 -5.74
CA GLY A 70 6.79 15.72 -4.28
C GLY A 70 7.78 14.69 -3.78
N THR A 71 7.37 13.87 -2.80
CA THR A 71 8.22 12.85 -2.17
C THR A 71 8.68 11.73 -3.11
N LEU A 72 8.08 11.59 -4.30
CA LEU A 72 8.58 10.65 -5.31
C LEU A 72 10.00 10.97 -5.78
N ASN A 73 10.47 12.21 -5.59
CA ASN A 73 11.86 12.59 -5.81
C ASN A 73 12.85 11.88 -4.87
N LEU A 74 12.37 11.32 -3.77
CA LEU A 74 13.18 10.55 -2.82
C LEU A 74 13.50 9.14 -3.32
N ILE A 75 12.80 8.65 -4.35
CA ILE A 75 13.07 7.38 -4.99
C ILE A 75 14.27 7.55 -5.94
N THR A 76 15.45 7.56 -5.37
CA THR A 76 16.70 7.72 -6.09
C THR A 76 17.19 6.42 -6.72
N ALA A 77 18.14 6.51 -7.67
CA ALA A 77 18.79 5.33 -8.23
C ALA A 77 19.48 4.45 -7.16
N ALA A 78 20.00 5.07 -6.08
CA ALA A 78 20.58 4.35 -4.94
C ALA A 78 19.49 3.57 -4.20
N LYS A 79 18.34 4.18 -3.95
CA LYS A 79 17.17 3.55 -3.31
C LYS A 79 16.64 2.38 -4.13
N THR A 80 16.52 2.55 -5.45
CA THR A 80 16.13 1.46 -6.36
C THR A 80 17.12 0.28 -6.32
N LYS A 81 18.43 0.56 -6.29
CA LYS A 81 19.45 -0.50 -6.14
C LYS A 81 19.35 -1.21 -4.80
N GLN A 82 19.10 -0.47 -3.71
CA GLN A 82 18.84 -1.06 -2.40
C GLN A 82 17.63 -2.01 -2.47
N ALA A 83 16.53 -1.55 -3.04
CA ALA A 83 15.33 -2.38 -3.21
C ALA A 83 15.62 -3.66 -4.02
N ALA A 84 16.34 -3.56 -5.12
CA ALA A 84 16.69 -4.71 -5.95
C ALA A 84 17.55 -5.75 -5.20
N SER A 85 18.36 -5.33 -4.22
CA SER A 85 19.16 -6.25 -3.40
C SER A 85 18.33 -7.06 -2.39
N LEU A 86 17.06 -6.72 -2.19
CA LEU A 86 16.12 -7.45 -1.33
C LEU A 86 15.50 -8.66 -2.05
N VAL A 87 15.67 -8.80 -3.35
CA VAL A 87 15.15 -9.96 -4.10
C VAL A 87 16.06 -11.15 -3.85
N LEU A 88 15.64 -12.02 -2.92
CA LEU A 88 16.39 -13.20 -2.51
C LEU A 88 15.75 -14.50 -2.94
N SER A 89 14.41 -14.59 -2.89
CA SER A 89 13.66 -15.78 -3.30
C SER A 89 13.12 -15.68 -4.73
N GLY A 90 12.88 -14.45 -5.22
CA GLY A 90 12.20 -14.19 -6.49
C GLY A 90 10.70 -14.40 -6.44
N GLU A 91 10.13 -14.67 -5.27
CA GLU A 91 8.67 -14.78 -5.09
C GLU A 91 8.03 -13.39 -5.20
N SER A 92 6.99 -13.29 -6.01
CA SER A 92 6.27 -12.02 -6.24
C SER A 92 4.78 -12.18 -5.99
N VAL A 93 4.20 -11.19 -5.34
CA VAL A 93 2.76 -11.11 -5.06
C VAL A 93 2.20 -9.78 -5.50
N THR A 94 0.94 -9.78 -5.97
CA THR A 94 0.23 -8.56 -6.36
C THR A 94 -0.26 -7.81 -5.12
N LEU A 95 -0.34 -6.48 -5.26
CA LEU A 95 -0.87 -5.56 -4.24
C LEU A 95 -2.15 -4.87 -4.73
N GLN A 96 -2.73 -5.39 -5.80
CA GLN A 96 -3.97 -4.90 -6.39
C GLN A 96 -5.12 -5.87 -6.13
N HIS A 97 -6.25 -5.38 -5.65
CA HIS A 97 -7.49 -6.13 -5.58
C HIS A 97 -8.04 -6.36 -6.99
N PHE A 98 -8.78 -7.45 -7.17
CA PHE A 98 -9.50 -7.68 -8.42
C PHE A 98 -10.49 -6.55 -8.69
N VAL A 99 -10.51 -6.07 -9.93
CA VAL A 99 -11.58 -5.18 -10.38
C VAL A 99 -12.85 -6.01 -10.51
N THR A 100 -13.87 -5.66 -9.74
CA THR A 100 -15.14 -6.39 -9.71
C THR A 100 -16.29 -5.51 -10.17
N THR A 101 -17.24 -6.12 -10.86
CA THR A 101 -18.51 -5.50 -11.25
C THR A 101 -19.62 -5.74 -10.22
N GLU A 102 -19.31 -6.42 -9.13
CA GLU A 102 -20.28 -6.54 -8.03
C GLU A 102 -20.69 -5.14 -7.59
N PRO A 103 -22.00 -4.89 -7.44
CA PRO A 103 -22.45 -3.58 -6.99
C PRO A 103 -21.68 -3.23 -5.72
N PRO A 104 -21.12 -2.01 -5.65
CA PRO A 104 -20.50 -1.55 -4.44
C PRO A 104 -21.62 -1.40 -3.42
N ALA A 105 -21.99 -2.50 -2.80
CA ALA A 105 -22.91 -2.44 -1.70
C ALA A 105 -22.43 -1.30 -0.78
N ILE A 106 -22.59 -1.05 0.24
CA ILE A 106 -22.27 -0.05 1.22
C ILE A 106 -20.81 0.52 1.17
N ASP A 107 -19.84 -0.21 0.59
CA ASP A 107 -18.42 0.21 0.59
C ASP A 107 -18.17 1.56 -0.12
N SER A 108 -18.98 1.91 -1.11
CA SER A 108 -18.76 3.11 -1.91
C SER A 108 -20.07 3.72 -2.44
N ALA A 109 -20.93 4.14 -1.52
CA ALA A 109 -22.20 4.78 -1.91
C ALA A 109 -22.06 6.09 -2.71
N ALA A 110 -20.84 6.67 -2.76
CA ALA A 110 -20.58 7.95 -3.42
C ALA A 110 -20.24 7.81 -4.91
N PHE A 111 -19.84 6.62 -5.37
CA PHE A 111 -19.35 6.39 -6.74
C PHE A 111 -20.18 5.31 -7.42
N GLY A 112 -20.38 5.46 -8.72
CA GLY A 112 -21.10 4.47 -9.52
C GLY A 112 -20.40 3.11 -9.56
N PRO A 113 -21.14 2.05 -9.94
CA PRO A 113 -20.56 0.72 -10.08
C PRO A 113 -19.50 0.69 -11.18
N THR A 114 -18.59 -0.25 -11.07
CA THR A 114 -17.74 -0.65 -12.19
C THR A 114 -18.59 -1.42 -13.20
N ASP A 115 -18.64 -0.95 -14.44
CA ASP A 115 -19.30 -1.64 -15.53
C ASP A 115 -18.26 -2.35 -16.42
N HIS A 116 -18.57 -3.58 -16.80
CA HIS A 116 -17.74 -4.38 -17.71
C HIS A 116 -18.64 -5.09 -18.72
N TRP A 117 -18.36 -4.95 -20.03
CA TRP A 117 -19.18 -5.57 -21.07
C TRP A 117 -18.34 -5.97 -22.28
N MET A 118 -18.83 -6.98 -23.01
CA MET A 118 -18.25 -7.37 -24.28
C MET A 118 -18.70 -6.40 -25.37
N SER A 119 -17.73 -5.78 -26.08
CA SER A 119 -17.99 -4.66 -27.01
C SER A 119 -18.08 -5.06 -28.49
N ARG A 120 -17.66 -6.26 -28.85
CA ARG A 120 -17.69 -6.77 -30.23
C ARG A 120 -18.55 -8.01 -30.36
N ILE A 121 -19.79 -7.79 -30.79
CA ILE A 121 -20.74 -8.86 -31.10
C ILE A 121 -21.10 -8.75 -32.59
N ASP A 122 -21.01 -9.85 -33.32
CA ASP A 122 -21.45 -9.90 -34.70
C ASP A 122 -22.97 -9.65 -34.79
N PRO A 123 -23.42 -8.64 -35.55
CA PRO A 123 -24.82 -8.25 -35.58
C PRO A 123 -25.75 -9.28 -36.21
N VAL A 124 -25.23 -10.26 -36.92
CA VAL A 124 -26.02 -11.29 -37.62
C VAL A 124 -26.12 -12.57 -36.79
N THR A 125 -25.02 -13.00 -36.19
CA THR A 125 -24.98 -14.23 -35.40
C THR A 125 -25.21 -14.06 -33.94
N GLY A 126 -25.04 -12.85 -33.41
CA GLY A 126 -25.04 -12.56 -31.97
C GLY A 126 -23.78 -13.05 -31.24
N GLU A 127 -22.81 -13.60 -31.97
CA GLU A 127 -21.56 -14.11 -31.41
C GLU A 127 -20.44 -13.07 -31.56
N PRO A 128 -19.48 -13.02 -30.64
CA PRO A 128 -18.32 -12.16 -30.79
C PRO A 128 -17.42 -12.64 -31.92
N SER A 129 -17.10 -11.77 -32.89
CA SER A 129 -16.16 -12.07 -33.97
C SER A 129 -14.73 -12.23 -33.45
N PHE A 130 -14.39 -11.59 -32.37
CA PHE A 130 -13.22 -11.78 -31.49
C PHE A 130 -13.55 -11.13 -30.14
N ALA A 131 -12.88 -11.63 -29.08
CA ALA A 131 -13.17 -11.13 -27.73
C ALA A 131 -12.59 -9.71 -27.55
N LEU A 132 -13.47 -8.74 -27.39
CA LEU A 132 -13.16 -7.38 -26.94
C LEU A 132 -14.15 -6.99 -25.85
N ASP A 133 -13.61 -6.33 -24.87
CA ASP A 133 -14.38 -5.83 -23.74
C ASP A 133 -14.07 -4.35 -23.45
N GLU A 134 -14.94 -3.74 -22.75
CA GLU A 134 -14.81 -2.38 -22.23
C GLU A 134 -15.09 -2.39 -20.74
N ILE A 135 -14.40 -1.52 -20.00
CA ILE A 135 -14.57 -1.35 -18.57
C ILE A 135 -14.68 0.14 -18.24
N GLN A 136 -15.64 0.46 -17.38
CA GLN A 136 -15.81 1.81 -16.84
C GLN A 136 -15.85 1.74 -15.31
N PHE A 137 -15.07 2.58 -14.66
CA PHE A 137 -15.04 2.72 -13.20
C PHE A 137 -14.74 4.17 -12.80
N SER A 138 -15.09 4.53 -11.56
CA SER A 138 -14.61 5.75 -10.93
C SER A 138 -13.21 5.51 -10.37
N LEU A 139 -12.25 6.42 -10.61
CA LEU A 139 -10.88 6.30 -10.11
C LEU A 139 -10.79 6.27 -8.58
N HIS A 140 -11.70 6.96 -7.90
CA HIS A 140 -11.77 6.99 -6.43
C HIS A 140 -12.83 6.03 -5.87
N ASP A 141 -13.10 4.95 -6.58
CA ASP A 141 -14.02 3.90 -6.13
C ASP A 141 -13.49 3.20 -4.87
N GLY A 142 -14.40 2.84 -3.97
CA GLY A 142 -14.05 2.18 -2.71
C GLY A 142 -13.54 0.75 -2.85
N MET A 143 -13.67 0.15 -4.03
CA MET A 143 -13.17 -1.20 -4.34
C MET A 143 -11.92 -1.18 -5.21
N LEU A 144 -11.66 -0.09 -5.90
CA LEU A 144 -10.50 0.06 -6.75
C LEU A 144 -9.28 0.49 -5.94
N SER A 145 -8.21 -0.30 -5.99
CA SER A 145 -6.90 0.16 -5.52
C SER A 145 -6.45 1.31 -6.43
N HIS A 146 -6.25 2.50 -5.89
CA HIS A 146 -5.88 3.67 -6.67
C HIS A 146 -4.84 4.54 -5.97
N LEU A 147 -4.01 5.20 -6.75
CA LEU A 147 -3.04 6.19 -6.28
C LEU A 147 -3.54 7.58 -6.61
N ASP A 148 -3.65 8.43 -5.60
CA ASP A 148 -4.06 9.81 -5.73
C ASP A 148 -2.94 10.70 -6.29
N ALA A 149 -3.31 11.57 -7.21
CA ALA A 149 -2.45 12.64 -7.68
C ALA A 149 -2.41 13.80 -6.68
N LEU A 150 -1.31 14.56 -6.67
CA LEU A 150 -1.14 15.69 -5.73
C LEU A 150 -2.11 16.87 -6.00
N CYS A 151 -2.86 16.84 -7.08
CA CYS A 151 -3.93 17.81 -7.35
C CYS A 151 -5.29 17.40 -6.75
N HIS A 152 -5.40 16.19 -6.16
CA HIS A 152 -6.67 15.68 -5.67
C HIS A 152 -7.16 16.42 -4.42
N TYR A 153 -6.27 16.70 -3.46
CA TYR A 153 -6.59 17.50 -2.26
C TYR A 153 -6.04 18.91 -2.38
N ARG A 154 -6.69 19.85 -1.67
CA ARG A 154 -6.36 21.27 -1.70
C ARG A 154 -6.52 21.92 -0.34
N THR A 155 -5.90 23.06 -0.15
CA THR A 155 -6.19 23.99 0.95
C THR A 155 -6.71 25.32 0.38
N GLU A 156 -7.16 26.22 1.24
CA GLU A 156 -7.58 27.57 0.86
C GLU A 156 -6.65 28.58 1.54
N ILE A 157 -6.02 29.43 0.74
CA ILE A 157 -5.13 30.52 1.21
C ILE A 157 -5.61 31.79 0.55
N ASP A 158 -5.98 32.81 1.35
CA ASP A 158 -6.45 34.13 0.88
C ASP A 158 -7.62 34.06 -0.11
N GLY A 159 -8.48 33.03 0.01
CA GLY A 159 -9.65 32.82 -0.85
C GLY A 159 -9.34 32.08 -2.16
N GLU A 160 -8.11 31.61 -2.35
CA GLU A 160 -7.69 30.80 -3.50
C GLU A 160 -7.47 29.35 -3.10
N TYR A 161 -7.85 28.43 -3.99
CA TYR A 161 -7.59 27.00 -3.78
C TYR A 161 -6.18 26.64 -4.25
N ILE A 162 -5.39 26.16 -3.30
CA ILE A 162 -3.98 25.86 -3.49
C ILE A 162 -3.73 24.36 -3.26
N ILE A 163 -2.88 23.77 -4.10
CA ILE A 163 -2.42 22.40 -4.04
C ILE A 163 -0.92 22.36 -3.71
N PHE A 164 -0.31 21.18 -3.66
CA PHE A 164 1.11 21.04 -3.31
C PHE A 164 2.02 22.05 -4.01
N ASN A 165 3.08 22.46 -3.33
CA ASN A 165 4.12 23.37 -3.81
C ASN A 165 3.62 24.78 -4.20
N GLY A 166 2.43 25.16 -3.70
CA GLY A 166 1.87 26.50 -3.95
C GLY A 166 1.20 26.68 -5.32
N TYR A 167 0.98 25.60 -6.05
CA TYR A 167 0.24 25.69 -7.31
C TYR A 167 -1.23 26.02 -7.06
N PRO A 168 -1.85 26.93 -7.84
CA PRO A 168 -3.30 27.08 -7.83
C PRO A 168 -3.98 25.80 -8.37
N GLN A 169 -5.10 25.39 -7.76
CA GLN A 169 -5.86 24.26 -8.27
C GLN A 169 -6.68 24.68 -9.50
N ASN A 170 -6.10 24.56 -10.67
CA ASN A 170 -6.77 24.83 -11.93
C ASN A 170 -7.43 23.54 -12.46
N LEU A 171 -8.76 23.45 -12.31
CA LEU A 171 -9.56 22.33 -12.81
C LEU A 171 -10.22 22.72 -14.12
N THR A 172 -10.07 21.86 -15.13
CA THR A 172 -10.74 21.94 -16.41
C THR A 172 -11.78 20.82 -16.55
N ALA A 173 -12.57 20.86 -17.61
CA ALA A 173 -13.49 19.75 -17.92
C ALA A 173 -12.76 18.41 -18.20
N THR A 174 -11.45 18.43 -18.42
CA THR A 174 -10.62 17.26 -18.72
C THR A 174 -9.61 16.92 -17.63
N GLY A 175 -9.64 17.62 -16.49
CA GLY A 175 -8.81 17.31 -15.32
C GLY A 175 -7.98 18.48 -14.80
N CYS A 176 -6.96 18.17 -14.02
CA CYS A 176 -6.02 19.12 -13.45
C CYS A 176 -5.00 19.59 -14.51
N GLU A 177 -4.64 20.86 -14.48
CA GLU A 177 -3.56 21.41 -15.31
C GLU A 177 -2.18 21.07 -14.74
N ASP A 178 -2.04 21.16 -13.40
CA ASP A 178 -0.81 20.88 -12.66
C ASP A 178 -1.01 19.76 -11.66
N LEU A 179 0.09 19.11 -11.26
CA LEU A 179 0.14 18.04 -10.25
C LEU A 179 -0.78 16.86 -10.54
N ALA A 180 -1.24 16.71 -11.79
CA ALA A 180 -2.02 15.59 -12.26
C ALA A 180 -1.17 14.31 -12.27
N ILE A 181 -1.83 13.14 -12.33
CA ILE A 181 -1.17 11.85 -12.26
C ILE A 181 -0.12 11.65 -13.37
N ASP A 182 -0.33 12.18 -14.56
CA ASP A 182 0.61 12.12 -15.69
C ASP A 182 1.87 12.96 -15.48
N ARG A 183 1.86 13.91 -14.53
CA ARG A 183 3.01 14.72 -14.15
C ARG A 183 3.91 14.03 -13.12
N MET A 184 3.37 13.10 -12.37
CA MET A 184 4.10 12.44 -11.30
C MET A 184 5.09 11.37 -11.79
N GLY A 185 5.04 10.98 -13.05
CA GLY A 185 5.85 9.89 -13.64
C GLY A 185 5.01 8.65 -13.90
N THR A 186 5.63 7.58 -14.42
CA THR A 186 4.87 6.39 -14.89
C THR A 186 5.21 5.09 -14.15
N SER A 187 6.36 5.05 -13.47
CA SER A 187 6.79 3.83 -12.76
C SER A 187 7.81 4.15 -11.68
N TYR A 188 7.74 3.39 -10.60
CA TYR A 188 8.67 3.49 -9.46
C TYR A 188 9.09 2.11 -9.01
N VAL A 189 10.39 1.97 -8.71
CA VAL A 189 10.94 0.79 -8.06
C VAL A 189 11.65 1.27 -6.81
N THR A 190 11.15 0.85 -5.64
CA THR A 190 11.71 1.24 -4.35
C THR A 190 11.60 0.12 -3.33
N ARG A 191 12.14 0.35 -2.13
CA ARG A 191 11.91 -0.55 -1.01
C ARG A 191 10.49 -0.35 -0.49
N GLY A 192 9.70 -1.44 -0.43
CA GLY A 192 8.44 -1.51 0.28
C GLY A 192 8.68 -1.99 1.70
N ILE A 193 7.99 -1.38 2.66
CA ILE A 193 7.93 -1.84 4.05
C ILE A 193 6.47 -2.11 4.39
N LEU A 194 6.18 -3.34 4.79
CA LEU A 194 4.86 -3.72 5.29
C LEU A 194 4.80 -3.49 6.79
N VAL A 195 3.84 -2.71 7.22
CA VAL A 195 3.38 -2.57 8.61
C VAL A 195 2.09 -3.37 8.74
N ASP A 196 2.17 -4.54 9.35
CA ASP A 196 1.02 -5.44 9.54
C ASP A 196 0.45 -5.26 10.95
N MET A 197 -0.48 -4.31 11.09
CA MET A 197 -1.05 -3.99 12.40
C MET A 197 -1.87 -5.12 13.02
N PRO A 198 -2.69 -5.89 12.26
CA PRO A 198 -3.32 -7.09 12.80
C PRO A 198 -2.33 -8.10 13.38
N LEU A 199 -1.22 -8.35 12.68
CA LEU A 199 -0.19 -9.26 13.20
C LEU A 199 0.43 -8.73 14.49
N LEU A 200 0.79 -7.44 14.55
CA LEU A 200 1.35 -6.80 15.75
C LEU A 200 0.41 -6.92 16.95
N ARG A 201 -0.90 -6.79 16.72
CA ARG A 201 -1.92 -6.83 17.77
C ARG A 201 -2.48 -8.24 18.04
N GLY A 202 -2.06 -9.26 17.29
CA GLY A 202 -2.50 -10.65 17.46
C GLY A 202 -3.97 -10.86 17.09
N VAL A 203 -4.49 -10.11 16.11
CA VAL A 203 -5.87 -10.18 15.61
C VAL A 203 -5.88 -10.45 14.10
N GLU A 204 -7.01 -10.82 13.54
CA GLU A 204 -7.14 -11.06 12.10
C GLU A 204 -7.31 -9.74 11.31
N TRP A 205 -8.02 -8.78 11.91
CA TRP A 205 -8.18 -7.41 11.41
C TRP A 205 -8.35 -6.44 12.58
N LEU A 206 -8.15 -5.15 12.32
CA LEU A 206 -8.48 -4.11 13.28
C LEU A 206 -9.98 -3.83 13.22
N ASP A 207 -10.60 -3.68 14.38
CA ASP A 207 -12.00 -3.26 14.48
C ASP A 207 -12.22 -1.91 13.78
N PRO A 208 -13.41 -1.67 13.20
CA PRO A 208 -13.76 -0.38 12.62
C PRO A 208 -13.44 0.80 13.57
N SER A 209 -13.00 1.89 12.99
CA SER A 209 -12.61 3.11 13.74
C SER A 209 -11.42 2.96 14.69
N THR A 210 -10.63 1.90 14.56
CA THR A 210 -9.41 1.73 15.34
C THR A 210 -8.30 2.63 14.80
N PRO A 211 -7.77 3.58 15.60
CA PRO A 211 -6.65 4.40 15.20
C PRO A 211 -5.32 3.65 15.27
N ILE A 212 -4.41 4.01 14.36
CA ILE A 212 -3.00 3.64 14.38
C ILE A 212 -2.21 4.90 14.72
N TYR A 213 -1.49 4.88 15.83
CA TYR A 213 -0.70 6.00 16.32
C TYR A 213 0.78 5.84 15.95
N ILE A 214 1.58 6.88 16.22
CA ILE A 214 3.03 6.83 16.00
C ILE A 214 3.71 5.72 16.80
N GLU A 215 3.23 5.45 18.00
CA GLU A 215 3.73 4.41 18.90
C GLU A 215 3.55 3.01 18.29
N ASP A 216 2.47 2.80 17.57
CA ASP A 216 2.22 1.56 16.84
C ASP A 216 3.24 1.34 15.71
N LEU A 217 3.59 2.42 14.98
CA LEU A 217 4.60 2.37 13.92
C LEU A 217 6.00 2.09 14.48
N LEU A 218 6.33 2.72 15.61
CA LEU A 218 7.60 2.48 16.32
C LEU A 218 7.67 1.05 16.89
N ALA A 219 6.58 0.56 17.48
CA ALA A 219 6.49 -0.83 17.95
C ALA A 219 6.62 -1.82 16.80
N TRP A 220 6.08 -1.49 15.62
CA TRP A 220 6.28 -2.31 14.43
C TRP A 220 7.73 -2.34 13.95
N GLU A 221 8.43 -1.19 13.92
CA GLU A 221 9.86 -1.14 13.57
C GLU A 221 10.69 -2.05 14.48
N GLU A 222 10.40 -2.05 15.79
CA GLU A 222 11.06 -2.93 16.78
C GLU A 222 10.72 -4.40 16.53
N PHE A 223 9.44 -4.72 16.36
CA PHE A 223 8.96 -6.08 16.09
C PHE A 223 9.56 -6.68 14.80
N ALA A 224 9.51 -5.90 13.73
CA ALA A 224 9.93 -6.33 12.40
C ALA A 224 11.47 -6.30 12.22
N GLY A 225 12.19 -5.60 13.09
CA GLY A 225 13.63 -5.38 12.97
C GLY A 225 14.01 -4.56 11.74
N VAL A 226 13.08 -3.71 11.25
CA VAL A 226 13.29 -2.84 10.09
C VAL A 226 13.00 -1.40 10.47
N THR A 227 13.72 -0.46 9.86
CA THR A 227 13.49 0.98 10.05
C THR A 227 13.01 1.60 8.75
N ILE A 228 11.88 2.32 8.83
CA ILE A 228 11.34 3.11 7.72
C ILE A 228 12.30 4.27 7.44
N SER A 229 12.64 4.50 6.18
CA SER A 229 13.63 5.50 5.79
C SER A 229 13.30 6.17 4.47
N SER A 230 14.04 7.25 4.18
CA SER A 230 13.83 8.09 3.00
C SER A 230 13.71 7.27 1.71
N GLY A 231 12.65 7.55 0.97
CA GLY A 231 12.37 6.93 -0.32
C GLY A 231 11.63 5.58 -0.24
N ASP A 232 11.24 5.12 0.95
CA ASP A 232 10.43 3.90 1.10
C ASP A 232 8.98 4.12 0.66
N ALA A 233 8.37 3.05 0.15
CA ALA A 233 6.93 2.90 0.05
C ALA A 233 6.42 2.21 1.32
N LEU A 234 5.59 2.89 2.10
CA LEU A 234 5.06 2.41 3.36
C LEU A 234 3.67 1.79 3.16
N PHE A 235 3.57 0.49 3.38
CA PHE A 235 2.33 -0.27 3.29
C PHE A 235 1.78 -0.49 4.69
N VAL A 236 0.60 0.05 4.99
CA VAL A 236 -0.07 -0.06 6.30
C VAL A 236 -1.32 -0.92 6.16
N ARG A 237 -1.23 -2.14 6.69
CA ARG A 237 -2.34 -3.10 6.68
C ARG A 237 -3.19 -2.96 7.94
N THR A 238 -4.51 -2.80 7.75
CA THR A 238 -5.52 -2.84 8.82
C THR A 238 -6.28 -4.18 8.86
N GLY A 239 -6.18 -4.97 7.79
CA GLY A 239 -6.94 -6.21 7.63
C GLY A 239 -8.33 -6.01 7.02
N ARG A 240 -8.60 -4.84 6.40
CA ARG A 240 -9.90 -4.53 5.81
C ARG A 240 -10.44 -5.64 4.90
N TRP A 241 -9.60 -6.17 4.02
CA TRP A 241 -10.05 -7.18 3.06
C TRP A 241 -10.41 -8.51 3.72
N ALA A 242 -9.67 -8.92 4.77
CA ALA A 242 -10.01 -10.10 5.56
C ALA A 242 -11.36 -9.93 6.28
N MET A 243 -11.59 -8.77 6.90
CA MET A 243 -12.87 -8.45 7.51
C MET A 243 -14.02 -8.45 6.50
N ARG A 244 -13.81 -7.83 5.32
CA ARG A 244 -14.81 -7.80 4.27
C ARG A 244 -15.16 -9.19 3.74
N ASP A 245 -14.18 -10.06 3.60
CA ASP A 245 -14.39 -11.45 3.16
C ASP A 245 -15.21 -12.23 4.21
N ALA A 246 -14.99 -11.98 5.49
CA ALA A 246 -15.63 -12.71 6.59
C ALA A 246 -17.01 -12.16 6.96
N GLU A 247 -17.17 -10.84 7.03
CA GLU A 247 -18.35 -10.18 7.57
C GLU A 247 -19.20 -9.45 6.51
N GLY A 248 -18.65 -9.29 5.30
CA GLY A 248 -19.29 -8.57 4.21
C GLY A 248 -18.95 -7.07 4.21
N PRO A 249 -19.52 -6.31 3.24
CA PRO A 249 -19.22 -4.90 3.05
C PRO A 249 -19.82 -4.03 4.16
N TRP A 250 -19.10 -2.96 4.54
CA TRP A 250 -19.57 -1.93 5.48
C TRP A 250 -19.15 -0.54 4.99
N GLN A 251 -19.62 0.51 5.66
CA GLN A 251 -19.25 1.90 5.34
C GLN A 251 -17.85 2.25 5.88
N TYR A 252 -16.80 1.62 5.36
CA TYR A 252 -15.44 1.82 5.83
C TYR A 252 -14.95 3.28 5.71
N GLY A 253 -15.47 4.03 4.75
CA GLY A 253 -15.19 5.47 4.63
C GLY A 253 -15.74 6.33 5.77
N GLN A 254 -16.60 5.78 6.64
CA GLN A 254 -17.15 6.43 7.84
C GLN A 254 -16.71 5.75 9.13
N ALA A 255 -16.34 4.48 9.08
CA ALA A 255 -15.94 3.67 10.21
C ALA A 255 -14.79 2.72 9.80
N GLY A 256 -13.69 3.29 9.31
CA GLY A 256 -12.49 2.56 8.92
C GLY A 256 -11.40 2.65 9.97
N ALA A 257 -10.69 1.54 10.22
CA ALA A 257 -9.41 1.59 10.89
C ALA A 257 -8.38 2.29 10.00
N GLY A 258 -7.43 3.02 10.57
CA GLY A 258 -6.42 3.74 9.80
C GLY A 258 -5.52 4.62 10.65
N LEU A 259 -4.68 5.39 10.00
CA LEU A 259 -3.71 6.26 10.63
C LEU A 259 -4.41 7.45 11.33
N HIS A 260 -4.01 7.72 12.56
CA HIS A 260 -4.37 8.94 13.26
C HIS A 260 -3.46 10.10 12.82
N ALA A 261 -3.94 11.33 12.85
CA ALA A 261 -3.18 12.52 12.43
C ALA A 261 -1.81 12.66 13.13
N SER A 262 -1.64 12.10 14.34
CA SER A 262 -0.36 12.13 15.08
C SER A 262 0.82 11.48 14.35
N VAL A 263 0.58 10.70 13.28
CA VAL A 263 1.66 10.07 12.50
C VAL A 263 2.29 11.01 11.45
N LEU A 264 1.67 12.16 11.18
CA LEU A 264 2.15 13.09 10.14
C LEU A 264 3.62 13.55 10.33
N PRO A 265 4.05 13.95 11.55
CA PRO A 265 5.46 14.27 11.77
C PRO A 265 6.39 13.10 11.51
N PHE A 266 6.00 11.88 11.86
CA PHE A 266 6.78 10.67 11.58
C PHE A 266 6.94 10.42 10.08
N LEU A 267 5.86 10.52 9.28
CA LEU A 267 5.92 10.38 7.83
C LEU A 267 6.89 11.38 7.21
N ARG A 268 6.89 12.63 7.72
CA ARG A 268 7.81 13.69 7.29
C ARG A 268 9.25 13.42 7.70
N GLU A 269 9.48 13.02 8.96
CA GLU A 269 10.82 12.73 9.48
C GLU A 269 11.46 11.55 8.75
N ARG A 270 10.68 10.49 8.49
CA ARG A 270 11.13 9.30 7.78
C ARG A 270 11.26 9.49 6.27
N ASP A 271 10.80 10.64 5.74
CA ASP A 271 10.82 10.92 4.31
C ASP A 271 10.17 9.78 3.48
N VAL A 272 8.99 9.36 3.90
CA VAL A 272 8.21 8.34 3.17
C VAL A 272 7.90 8.85 1.77
N ALA A 273 8.14 8.02 0.75
CA ALA A 273 7.95 8.42 -0.65
C ALA A 273 6.52 8.17 -1.16
N ILE A 274 5.88 7.10 -0.71
CA ILE A 274 4.50 6.74 -1.05
C ILE A 274 3.88 6.10 0.19
N LEU A 275 2.66 6.50 0.55
CA LEU A 275 1.88 5.89 1.62
C LEU A 275 0.77 5.02 1.01
N ILE A 276 0.67 3.77 1.43
CA ILE A 276 -0.28 2.80 0.90
C ILE A 276 -1.10 2.21 2.06
N GLY A 277 -2.42 2.37 2.03
CA GLY A 277 -3.35 1.74 2.96
C GLY A 277 -4.22 0.68 2.29
N ASP A 278 -4.68 -0.31 3.04
CA ASP A 278 -5.66 -1.30 2.56
C ASP A 278 -7.12 -0.84 2.70
N ALA A 279 -7.31 0.37 3.25
CA ALA A 279 -8.58 1.12 3.32
C ALA A 279 -8.34 2.55 2.82
N VAL A 280 -9.14 3.55 3.28
CA VAL A 280 -8.72 4.95 3.28
C VAL A 280 -7.66 5.10 4.36
N ASN A 281 -6.57 5.78 4.06
CA ASN A 281 -5.45 5.87 4.99
C ASN A 281 -5.80 6.48 6.35
N ASP A 282 -6.75 7.43 6.39
CA ASP A 282 -7.24 8.04 7.62
C ASP A 282 -8.12 7.09 8.44
N VAL A 283 -7.93 7.05 9.75
CA VAL A 283 -8.96 6.49 10.65
C VAL A 283 -10.27 7.28 10.52
N GLN A 284 -11.40 6.59 10.58
CA GLN A 284 -12.72 7.22 10.51
C GLN A 284 -13.61 6.83 11.69
N PRO A 285 -14.13 7.81 12.44
CA PRO A 285 -13.87 9.25 12.35
C PRO A 285 -12.41 9.62 12.69
N SER A 286 -11.93 10.73 12.14
CA SER A 286 -10.50 11.12 12.22
C SER A 286 -9.97 11.41 13.63
N GLY A 287 -10.85 11.66 14.59
CA GLY A 287 -10.50 12.14 15.92
C GLY A 287 -10.10 13.62 15.98
N VAL A 288 -10.06 14.32 14.84
CA VAL A 288 -9.75 15.76 14.74
C VAL A 288 -11.02 16.53 14.44
N GLU A 289 -11.38 17.47 15.33
CA GLU A 289 -12.59 18.26 15.17
C GLU A 289 -12.57 19.08 13.88
N GLY A 290 -13.64 18.96 13.07
CA GLY A 290 -13.81 19.73 11.83
C GLY A 290 -13.02 19.23 10.62
N ILE A 291 -12.10 18.30 10.79
CA ILE A 291 -11.31 17.72 9.67
C ILE A 291 -11.60 16.23 9.52
N ASN A 292 -12.18 15.87 8.40
CA ASN A 292 -12.55 14.46 8.16
C ASN A 292 -11.36 13.57 7.74
N ARG A 293 -10.41 14.12 6.99
CA ARG A 293 -9.26 13.37 6.43
C ARG A 293 -7.94 14.13 6.57
N PRO A 294 -7.43 14.29 7.79
CA PRO A 294 -6.19 15.05 8.04
C PRO A 294 -4.95 14.41 7.40
N ILE A 295 -4.90 13.07 7.29
CA ILE A 295 -3.80 12.37 6.60
C ILE A 295 -3.80 12.75 5.13
N HIS A 296 -4.92 12.59 4.40
CA HIS A 296 -5.02 13.00 3.00
C HIS A 296 -4.68 14.47 2.80
N GLN A 297 -5.24 15.33 3.67
CA GLN A 297 -5.07 16.76 3.56
C GLN A 297 -3.58 17.16 3.63
N LEU A 298 -2.88 16.79 4.70
CA LEU A 298 -1.52 17.26 4.93
C LEU A 298 -0.49 16.49 4.08
N THR A 299 -0.70 15.18 3.86
CA THR A 299 0.25 14.44 3.03
C THR A 299 0.25 14.95 1.60
N GLN A 300 -0.92 15.14 0.98
CA GLN A 300 -0.97 15.57 -0.41
C GLN A 300 -0.63 17.04 -0.57
N VAL A 301 -1.19 17.93 0.28
CA VAL A 301 -1.02 19.39 0.10
C VAL A 301 0.32 19.89 0.62
N ASN A 302 0.73 19.47 1.82
CA ASN A 302 1.91 20.06 2.46
C ASN A 302 3.16 19.20 2.27
N LEU A 303 3.08 17.88 2.44
CA LEU A 303 4.21 16.99 2.27
C LEU A 303 4.52 16.68 0.81
N GLY A 304 3.53 16.77 -0.10
CA GLY A 304 3.66 16.26 -1.46
C GLY A 304 3.87 14.74 -1.49
N LEU A 305 3.26 14.04 -0.54
CA LEU A 305 3.32 12.59 -0.38
C LEU A 305 2.08 11.96 -1.01
N PRO A 306 2.24 11.24 -2.15
CA PRO A 306 1.13 10.53 -2.77
C PRO A 306 0.60 9.40 -1.89
N ILE A 307 -0.71 9.20 -1.94
CA ILE A 307 -1.42 8.18 -1.17
C ILE A 307 -2.02 7.13 -2.11
N VAL A 308 -2.00 5.88 -1.67
CA VAL A 308 -2.77 4.80 -2.28
C VAL A 308 -3.84 4.34 -1.29
N ASP A 309 -5.08 4.37 -1.75
CA ASP A 309 -6.21 3.78 -1.03
C ASP A 309 -6.54 2.39 -1.59
N ASN A 310 -7.15 1.57 -0.74
CA ASN A 310 -7.66 0.24 -1.08
C ASN A 310 -6.62 -0.75 -1.61
N GLY A 311 -5.35 -0.62 -1.22
CA GLY A 311 -4.30 -1.59 -1.56
C GLY A 311 -4.66 -3.00 -1.08
N TYR A 312 -4.40 -4.02 -1.89
CA TYR A 312 -4.64 -5.41 -1.50
C TYR A 312 -3.41 -5.99 -0.81
N MET A 313 -3.47 -6.13 0.51
CA MET A 313 -2.30 -6.52 1.31
C MET A 313 -2.40 -7.91 1.94
N LYS A 314 -3.45 -8.69 1.64
CA LYS A 314 -3.64 -10.03 2.24
C LYS A 314 -2.49 -10.97 1.86
N ASP A 315 -2.24 -11.13 0.56
CA ASP A 315 -1.26 -12.10 0.06
C ASP A 315 0.18 -11.71 0.43
N VAL A 316 0.50 -10.41 0.42
CA VAL A 316 1.83 -9.94 0.83
C VAL A 316 2.04 -10.12 2.32
N ALA A 317 1.01 -9.95 3.16
CA ALA A 317 1.09 -10.19 4.60
C ALA A 317 1.34 -11.67 4.91
N GLU A 318 0.63 -12.58 4.25
CA GLU A 318 0.83 -14.03 4.38
C GLU A 318 2.25 -14.43 3.93
N THR A 319 2.72 -13.87 2.81
CA THR A 319 4.07 -14.14 2.30
C THR A 319 5.15 -13.60 3.21
N ALA A 320 5.01 -12.36 3.68
CA ALA A 320 5.94 -11.71 4.61
C ALA A 320 6.04 -12.49 5.94
N ALA A 321 4.90 -12.90 6.49
CA ALA A 321 4.84 -13.70 7.72
C ALA A 321 5.52 -15.07 7.55
N ARG A 322 5.28 -15.76 6.44
CA ARG A 322 5.92 -17.04 6.13
C ARG A 322 7.43 -16.92 5.94
N LEU A 323 7.88 -15.84 5.28
CA LEU A 323 9.30 -15.58 5.03
C LEU A 323 9.99 -14.89 6.22
N GLN A 324 9.25 -14.41 7.20
CA GLN A 324 9.73 -13.56 8.32
C GLN A 324 10.50 -12.34 7.78
N ARG A 325 9.95 -11.69 6.74
CA ARG A 325 10.54 -10.55 6.05
C ARG A 325 9.46 -9.51 5.77
N TRP A 326 9.68 -8.31 6.28
CA TRP A 326 8.72 -7.20 6.24
C TRP A 326 9.14 -6.09 5.28
N GLU A 327 10.24 -6.31 4.57
CA GLU A 327 10.75 -5.46 3.51
C GLU A 327 10.95 -6.25 2.22
N PHE A 328 10.69 -5.61 1.09
CA PHE A 328 10.74 -6.21 -0.24
C PHE A 328 11.03 -5.15 -1.30
N MET A 329 11.40 -5.57 -2.49
CA MET A 329 11.36 -4.69 -3.65
C MET A 329 9.90 -4.51 -4.07
N THR A 330 9.43 -3.26 -4.14
CA THR A 330 8.15 -2.98 -4.79
C THR A 330 8.34 -2.29 -6.13
N SER A 331 7.56 -2.73 -7.13
CA SER A 331 7.44 -2.05 -8.41
C SER A 331 6.00 -1.56 -8.60
N ILE A 332 5.86 -0.26 -8.80
CA ILE A 332 4.59 0.45 -8.90
C ILE A 332 4.46 1.00 -10.31
N GLN A 333 3.34 0.70 -10.96
CA GLN A 333 3.01 1.20 -12.29
C GLN A 333 1.83 2.17 -12.20
N ILE A 334 1.96 3.30 -12.87
CA ILE A 334 0.94 4.34 -12.94
C ILE A 334 0.41 4.40 -14.37
N ASN A 335 -0.90 4.39 -14.53
CA ASN A 335 -1.54 4.74 -15.79
C ASN A 335 -1.50 6.26 -15.96
N PRO A 336 -0.73 6.81 -16.91
CA PRO A 336 -0.55 8.26 -17.05
C PRO A 336 -1.76 8.91 -17.72
N ILE A 337 -2.88 8.96 -17.01
CA ILE A 337 -4.12 9.58 -17.47
C ILE A 337 -3.90 11.10 -17.49
N LYS A 338 -3.90 11.69 -18.67
CA LYS A 338 -3.66 13.13 -18.82
C LYS A 338 -4.67 13.96 -18.04
N GLY A 339 -4.18 14.78 -17.11
CA GLY A 339 -5.01 15.58 -16.22
C GLY A 339 -5.73 14.79 -15.13
N GLY A 340 -5.46 13.49 -15.00
CA GLY A 340 -6.15 12.62 -14.03
C GLY A 340 -5.83 13.00 -12.59
N THR A 341 -6.85 12.87 -11.72
CA THR A 341 -6.73 13.08 -10.27
C THR A 341 -6.27 11.83 -9.52
N ALA A 342 -6.26 10.70 -10.20
CA ALA A 342 -5.76 9.42 -9.69
C ALA A 342 -5.40 8.46 -10.84
N SER A 343 -4.82 7.33 -10.48
CA SER A 343 -4.58 6.18 -11.36
C SER A 343 -5.00 4.90 -10.65
N PRO A 344 -5.56 3.91 -11.36
CA PRO A 344 -5.58 2.55 -10.83
C PRO A 344 -4.17 2.19 -10.36
N PHE A 345 -4.10 1.59 -9.19
CA PHE A 345 -2.84 1.19 -8.57
C PHE A 345 -2.57 -0.29 -8.84
N ASN A 346 -1.48 -0.57 -9.50
CA ASN A 346 -0.99 -1.93 -9.69
C ASN A 346 0.48 -1.99 -9.26
N ALA A 347 0.75 -2.79 -8.26
CA ALA A 347 2.10 -2.97 -7.74
C ALA A 347 2.39 -4.44 -7.44
N LEU A 348 3.67 -4.76 -7.42
CA LEU A 348 4.18 -6.07 -7.00
C LEU A 348 5.09 -5.88 -5.79
N ALA A 349 5.00 -6.80 -4.85
CA ALA A 349 6.02 -7.05 -3.86
C ALA A 349 6.86 -8.24 -4.31
N THR A 350 8.19 -8.08 -4.37
CA THR A 350 9.12 -9.16 -4.76
C THR A 350 10.15 -9.36 -3.65
N PHE A 351 10.23 -10.59 -3.13
CA PHE A 351 11.05 -10.98 -1.98
C PHE A 351 12.37 -11.64 -2.36
#